data_b7e5f5182286555ba4ec99aa8bc2af33
#
_entry.id   b7e5f5182286555ba4ec99aa8bc2af33
#
_cell.length_a   1.000
_cell.length_b   1.000
_cell.length_c   1.000
_cell.angle_alpha   90.00
_cell.angle_beta   90.00
_cell.angle_gamma   90.00
#
_symmetry.space_group_name_H-M   'P 1'
#
loop_
_entity.id
_entity.type
_entity.pdbx_description
1 polymer ?
#
loop_
_entity_poly.entity_id
_entity_poly.type
_entity_poly.pdbx_seq_one_letter_code
_entity_poly.pdbx_strand_id
1 'polypeptide(L)'
;MMGPITLANDVASFTTLQLSTFVVIAFAILVLFTTLKQSTHSDVFPVSVTNELKGLGILTVVFAHFAYMKVTNADFLFPLSIIAGVGVDLFLFMSGFGLTVGMLKRPMKTVDFYKKRVIKIFIPFWIALIIMFIADAVFMDKTYSVGYIIKSMLGFFPTADGFGDVNSPFWYITWMIMFYLLYPLVFFKDKPWLSAIILAVIATIIGTFNIFDLGSNWLHRLHTVAFSMGIILAWLLQVKEGEKNRFIEYIKDFRDNSKDMKYIVIAIMFAVVFYLSQRTGAGSWPALTAILGQGFFVEQLMSIVIMLAFTVIFILKKIDSKFLTMYGVYFYDVYLIHWPLMA
;
A
#
# COMPACT_ATOMS: atom_id res chain seq x y z
N MET A 1 1.21 15.92 38.61
CA MET A 1 0.61 14.90 39.51
C MET A 1 -0.43 14.16 38.65
N MET A 2 -0.10 12.95 38.19
CA MET A 2 -1.10 12.06 37.60
C MET A 2 -1.96 11.53 38.74
N GLY A 3 -3.27 11.78 38.66
CA GLY A 3 -4.23 11.21 39.60
C GLY A 3 -4.26 9.68 39.49
N PRO A 4 -4.70 8.97 40.53
CA PRO A 4 -4.75 7.50 40.52
C PRO A 4 -5.75 7.06 39.44
N ILE A 5 -5.23 6.45 38.34
CA ILE A 5 -6.03 5.72 37.38
C ILE A 5 -6.64 4.55 38.14
N THR A 6 -7.94 4.53 38.28
CA THR A 6 -8.62 3.48 39.04
C THR A 6 -8.51 2.17 38.29
N LEU A 7 -7.82 1.20 38.84
CA LEU A 7 -7.63 -0.16 38.28
C LEU A 7 -8.91 -0.79 37.72
N ALA A 8 -10.08 -0.43 38.22
CA ALA A 8 -11.37 -0.92 37.75
C ALA A 8 -11.74 -0.42 36.34
N ASN A 9 -11.38 0.82 35.97
CA ASN A 9 -11.65 1.37 34.65
C ASN A 9 -10.67 0.77 33.61
N ASP A 10 -9.43 0.49 34.00
CA ASP A 10 -8.44 -0.13 33.12
C ASP A 10 -8.80 -1.59 32.80
N VAL A 11 -9.28 -2.35 33.79
CA VAL A 11 -9.71 -3.74 33.59
C VAL A 11 -10.96 -3.82 32.71
N ALA A 12 -11.93 -2.91 32.88
CA ALA A 12 -13.13 -2.88 32.06
C ALA A 12 -12.82 -2.50 30.60
N SER A 13 -11.97 -1.51 30.38
CA SER A 13 -11.53 -1.09 29.04
C SER A 13 -10.71 -2.19 28.34
N PHE A 14 -9.85 -2.85 29.07
CA PHE A 14 -9.05 -3.96 28.53
C PHE A 14 -9.92 -5.15 28.10
N THR A 15 -10.92 -5.52 28.91
CA THR A 15 -11.84 -6.64 28.59
C THR A 15 -12.70 -6.34 27.36
N THR A 16 -13.19 -5.12 27.21
CA THR A 16 -13.97 -4.69 26.04
C THR A 16 -13.11 -4.70 24.78
N LEU A 17 -11.88 -4.22 24.85
CA LEU A 17 -10.95 -4.22 23.73
C LEU A 17 -10.59 -5.64 23.29
N GLN A 18 -10.36 -6.56 24.23
CA GLN A 18 -10.11 -7.97 23.93
C GLN A 18 -11.32 -8.63 23.26
N LEU A 19 -12.53 -8.41 23.77
CA LEU A 19 -13.73 -8.99 23.21
C LEU A 19 -13.94 -8.51 21.77
N SER A 20 -13.82 -7.22 21.51
CA SER A 20 -13.93 -6.68 20.15
C SER A 20 -12.87 -7.27 19.20
N THR A 21 -11.64 -7.43 19.68
CA THR A 21 -10.55 -8.06 18.94
C THR A 21 -10.90 -9.50 18.57
N PHE A 22 -11.39 -10.31 19.49
CA PHE A 22 -11.78 -11.69 19.22
C PHE A 22 -12.94 -11.77 18.22
N VAL A 23 -13.95 -10.92 18.35
CA VAL A 23 -15.11 -10.89 17.43
C VAL A 23 -14.64 -10.55 16.01
N VAL A 24 -13.79 -9.55 15.83
CA VAL A 24 -13.29 -9.17 14.51
C VAL A 24 -12.36 -10.23 13.92
N ILE A 25 -11.50 -10.87 14.72
CA ILE A 25 -10.68 -12.00 14.27
C ILE A 25 -11.56 -13.16 13.81
N ALA A 26 -12.54 -13.57 14.63
CA ALA A 26 -13.45 -14.65 14.28
C ALA A 26 -14.22 -14.35 13.00
N PHE A 27 -14.73 -13.13 12.86
CA PHE A 27 -15.39 -12.67 11.65
C PHE A 27 -14.46 -12.67 10.43
N ALA A 28 -13.24 -12.15 10.56
CA ALA A 28 -12.26 -12.12 9.47
C ALA A 28 -11.89 -13.54 9.02
N ILE A 29 -11.70 -14.47 9.97
CA ILE A 29 -11.44 -15.88 9.68
C ILE A 29 -12.63 -16.50 8.95
N LEU A 30 -13.86 -16.33 9.46
CA LEU A 30 -15.07 -16.84 8.84
C LEU A 30 -15.22 -16.34 7.40
N VAL A 31 -15.11 -15.04 7.19
CA VAL A 31 -15.22 -14.41 5.86
C VAL A 31 -14.10 -14.90 4.94
N LEU A 32 -12.85 -14.99 5.43
CA LEU A 32 -11.74 -15.52 4.65
C LEU A 32 -12.03 -16.94 4.17
N PHE A 33 -12.38 -17.86 5.08
CA PHE A 33 -12.61 -19.26 4.72
C PHE A 33 -13.83 -19.46 3.81
N THR A 34 -14.93 -18.73 4.05
CA THR A 34 -16.14 -18.84 3.22
C THR A 34 -15.98 -18.23 1.83
N THR A 35 -14.99 -17.39 1.62
CA THR A 35 -14.75 -16.70 0.34
C THR A 35 -13.59 -17.26 -0.47
N LEU A 36 -12.86 -18.26 0.05
CA LEU A 36 -11.81 -18.94 -0.68
C LEU A 36 -12.36 -19.82 -1.80
N LYS A 37 -11.70 -19.82 -2.93
CA LYS A 37 -11.99 -20.71 -4.07
C LYS A 37 -10.70 -21.18 -4.70
N GLN A 38 -10.73 -22.32 -5.37
CA GLN A 38 -9.60 -22.76 -6.17
C GLN A 38 -9.34 -21.77 -7.31
N SER A 39 -8.09 -21.42 -7.52
CA SER A 39 -7.67 -20.55 -8.61
C SER A 39 -7.77 -21.28 -9.95
N THR A 40 -8.31 -20.61 -10.95
CA THR A 40 -8.46 -21.14 -12.32
C THR A 40 -7.59 -20.43 -13.34
N HIS A 41 -6.82 -19.39 -12.92
CA HIS A 41 -5.98 -18.65 -13.86
C HIS A 41 -4.68 -19.38 -14.21
N SER A 42 -4.30 -19.30 -15.47
CA SER A 42 -3.05 -19.86 -16.01
C SER A 42 -1.89 -18.84 -16.00
N ASP A 43 -2.21 -17.55 -15.92
CA ASP A 43 -1.20 -16.49 -15.94
C ASP A 43 -0.44 -16.40 -14.61
N VAL A 44 0.82 -15.92 -14.68
CA VAL A 44 1.67 -15.73 -13.50
C VAL A 44 1.14 -14.61 -12.60
N PHE A 45 0.70 -13.51 -13.20
CA PHE A 45 0.27 -12.32 -12.48
C PHE A 45 -1.00 -11.70 -13.09
N PRO A 46 -2.15 -12.40 -13.01
CA PRO A 46 -3.40 -11.93 -13.57
C PRO A 46 -4.01 -10.80 -12.75
N VAL A 47 -5.05 -10.15 -13.29
CA VAL A 47 -5.77 -9.06 -12.64
C VAL A 47 -6.35 -9.48 -11.28
N SER A 48 -6.80 -10.74 -11.14
CA SER A 48 -7.28 -11.27 -9.85
C SER A 48 -6.22 -11.16 -8.76
N VAL A 49 -4.99 -11.62 -9.03
CA VAL A 49 -3.86 -11.53 -8.09
C VAL A 49 -3.52 -10.07 -7.77
N THR A 50 -3.52 -9.19 -8.77
CA THR A 50 -3.26 -7.76 -8.51
C THR A 50 -4.35 -7.13 -7.64
N ASN A 51 -5.61 -7.52 -7.80
CA ASN A 51 -6.69 -7.03 -6.96
C ASN A 51 -6.59 -7.59 -5.53
N GLU A 52 -6.27 -8.86 -5.36
CA GLU A 52 -6.06 -9.42 -4.03
C GLU A 52 -4.89 -8.73 -3.28
N LEU A 53 -3.78 -8.43 -3.96
CA LEU A 53 -2.66 -7.70 -3.37
C LEU A 53 -3.04 -6.26 -2.98
N LYS A 54 -3.86 -5.57 -3.79
CA LYS A 54 -4.43 -4.26 -3.40
C LYS A 54 -5.38 -4.39 -2.21
N GLY A 55 -6.19 -5.47 -2.18
CA GLY A 55 -7.07 -5.76 -1.05
C GLY A 55 -6.29 -6.02 0.23
N LEU A 56 -5.20 -6.78 0.16
CA LEU A 56 -4.29 -6.94 1.28
C LEU A 56 -3.70 -5.59 1.70
N GLY A 57 -3.23 -4.79 0.76
CA GLY A 57 -2.65 -3.47 1.01
C GLY A 57 -3.60 -2.53 1.73
N ILE A 58 -4.87 -2.42 1.30
CA ILE A 58 -5.84 -1.56 1.99
C ILE A 58 -6.18 -2.07 3.39
N LEU A 59 -6.29 -3.38 3.57
CA LEU A 59 -6.55 -3.95 4.89
C LEU A 59 -5.40 -3.70 5.86
N THR A 60 -4.13 -3.77 5.43
CA THR A 60 -3.00 -3.44 6.31
C THR A 60 -3.03 -1.97 6.74
N VAL A 61 -3.42 -1.05 5.85
CA VAL A 61 -3.57 0.37 6.18
C VAL A 61 -4.70 0.58 7.18
N VAL A 62 -5.88 0.01 6.93
CA VAL A 62 -7.06 0.13 7.80
C VAL A 62 -6.79 -0.46 9.18
N PHE A 63 -6.19 -1.65 9.26
CA PHE A 63 -5.90 -2.30 10.54
C PHE A 63 -4.85 -1.55 11.36
N ALA A 64 -3.84 -0.98 10.72
CA ALA A 64 -2.88 -0.14 11.41
C ALA A 64 -3.53 1.14 11.96
N HIS A 65 -4.44 1.74 11.21
CA HIS A 65 -5.17 2.92 11.67
C HIS A 65 -6.14 2.57 12.81
N PHE A 66 -6.77 1.38 12.83
CA PHE A 66 -7.52 0.92 14.00
C PHE A 66 -6.65 0.88 15.27
N ALA A 67 -5.41 0.40 15.14
CA ALA A 67 -4.47 0.39 16.25
C ALA A 67 -4.06 1.82 16.67
N TYR A 68 -3.79 2.70 15.73
CA TYR A 68 -3.44 4.10 16.00
C TYR A 68 -4.56 4.87 16.68
N MET A 69 -5.81 4.66 16.26
CA MET A 69 -7.00 5.25 16.86
C MET A 69 -7.44 4.57 18.16
N LYS A 70 -6.69 3.56 18.62
CA LYS A 70 -7.01 2.77 19.83
C LYS A 70 -8.39 2.08 19.76
N VAL A 71 -8.88 1.82 18.57
CA VAL A 71 -10.09 1.02 18.34
C VAL A 71 -9.82 -0.44 18.69
N THR A 72 -8.58 -0.90 18.45
CA THR A 72 -8.09 -2.23 18.78
C THR A 72 -6.72 -2.15 19.42
N ASN A 73 -6.26 -3.27 20.01
CA ASN A 73 -4.88 -3.43 20.42
C ASN A 73 -3.94 -3.41 19.21
N ALA A 74 -2.70 -2.94 19.37
CA ALA A 74 -1.68 -2.91 18.32
C ALA A 74 -1.30 -4.33 17.82
N ASP A 75 -1.47 -5.35 18.65
CA ASP A 75 -1.22 -6.75 18.29
C ASP A 75 -2.39 -7.41 17.54
N PHE A 76 -3.51 -6.69 17.41
CA PHE A 76 -4.67 -7.13 16.66
C PHE A 76 -4.29 -7.46 15.21
N LEU A 77 -4.60 -8.69 14.78
CA LEU A 77 -4.25 -9.18 13.45
C LEU A 77 -2.76 -8.98 13.06
N PHE A 78 -1.86 -8.99 14.07
CA PHE A 78 -0.42 -9.00 13.77
C PHE A 78 -0.09 -10.09 12.72
N PRO A 79 0.72 -9.83 11.72
CA PRO A 79 1.50 -8.60 11.47
C PRO A 79 0.76 -7.51 10.68
N LEU A 80 -0.45 -7.75 10.19
CA LEU A 80 -1.16 -6.84 9.28
C LEU A 80 -1.45 -5.46 9.89
N SER A 81 -1.64 -5.40 11.22
CA SER A 81 -1.95 -4.18 11.95
C SER A 81 -0.76 -3.22 12.16
N ILE A 82 0.45 -3.60 11.78
CA ILE A 82 1.65 -2.76 11.98
C ILE A 82 2.39 -2.44 10.68
N ILE A 83 2.01 -3.03 9.56
CA ILE A 83 2.69 -2.89 8.28
C ILE A 83 1.95 -1.97 7.28
N ALA A 84 1.36 -0.87 7.77
CA ALA A 84 0.68 0.09 6.90
C ALA A 84 1.57 0.60 5.76
N GLY A 85 2.85 0.85 6.01
CA GLY A 85 3.82 1.25 5.00
C GLY A 85 3.96 0.25 3.87
N VAL A 86 3.91 -1.07 4.18
CA VAL A 86 3.90 -2.13 3.15
C VAL A 86 2.63 -2.05 2.29
N GLY A 87 1.47 -1.70 2.90
CA GLY A 87 0.23 -1.46 2.15
C GLY A 87 0.37 -0.34 1.13
N VAL A 88 1.02 0.76 1.53
CA VAL A 88 1.35 1.88 0.64
C VAL A 88 2.30 1.46 -0.48
N ASP A 89 3.34 0.69 -0.16
CA ASP A 89 4.27 0.15 -1.17
C ASP A 89 3.55 -0.77 -2.15
N LEU A 90 2.63 -1.63 -1.69
CA LEU A 90 1.81 -2.46 -2.57
C LEU A 90 0.97 -1.61 -3.54
N PHE A 91 0.39 -0.49 -3.09
CA PHE A 91 -0.36 0.38 -3.99
C PHE A 91 0.51 1.03 -5.05
N LEU A 92 1.68 1.55 -4.68
CA LEU A 92 2.64 2.12 -5.62
C LEU A 92 3.15 1.07 -6.60
N PHE A 93 3.52 -0.10 -6.10
CA PHE A 93 3.99 -1.23 -6.89
C PHE A 93 2.93 -1.69 -7.91
N MET A 94 1.68 -1.90 -7.47
CA MET A 94 0.58 -2.27 -8.37
C MET A 94 0.26 -1.15 -9.37
N SER A 95 0.42 0.11 -9.00
CA SER A 95 0.25 1.24 -9.91
C SER A 95 1.33 1.26 -10.99
N GLY A 96 2.60 1.13 -10.62
CA GLY A 96 3.71 1.04 -11.57
C GLY A 96 3.56 -0.15 -12.52
N PHE A 97 3.20 -1.33 -11.97
CA PHE A 97 2.94 -2.53 -12.75
C PHE A 97 1.79 -2.32 -13.75
N GLY A 98 0.62 -1.93 -13.26
CA GLY A 98 -0.59 -1.82 -14.09
C GLY A 98 -0.49 -0.77 -15.17
N LEU A 99 0.15 0.37 -14.88
CA LEU A 99 0.41 1.43 -15.86
C LEU A 99 1.35 0.93 -16.96
N THR A 100 2.42 0.25 -16.58
CA THR A 100 3.41 -0.24 -17.53
C THR A 100 2.82 -1.34 -18.42
N VAL A 101 2.10 -2.31 -17.86
CA VAL A 101 1.39 -3.32 -18.66
C VAL A 101 0.41 -2.65 -19.63
N GLY A 102 -0.31 -1.62 -19.18
CA GLY A 102 -1.23 -0.86 -20.02
C GLY A 102 -0.53 -0.15 -21.17
N MET A 103 0.58 0.55 -20.90
CA MET A 103 1.37 1.28 -21.89
C MET A 103 2.09 0.36 -22.87
N LEU A 104 2.55 -0.80 -22.43
CA LEU A 104 3.17 -1.80 -23.31
C LEU A 104 2.16 -2.42 -24.28
N LYS A 105 0.94 -2.74 -23.81
CA LYS A 105 -0.12 -3.32 -24.62
C LYS A 105 -0.77 -2.29 -25.56
N ARG A 106 -1.06 -1.12 -25.05
CA ARG A 106 -1.77 -0.04 -25.77
C ARG A 106 -1.13 1.30 -25.43
N PRO A 107 -0.07 1.69 -26.16
CA PRO A 107 0.56 2.99 -25.99
C PRO A 107 -0.45 4.11 -26.13
N MET A 108 -0.39 5.11 -25.27
CA MET A 108 -1.25 6.29 -25.32
C MET A 108 -0.43 7.57 -25.23
N LYS A 109 -0.98 8.65 -25.80
CA LYS A 109 -0.35 9.97 -25.70
C LYS A 109 -0.38 10.46 -24.25
N THR A 110 0.60 11.25 -23.87
CA THR A 110 0.74 11.83 -22.52
C THR A 110 -0.53 12.57 -22.07
N VAL A 111 -1.16 13.34 -22.96
CA VAL A 111 -2.41 14.07 -22.66
C VAL A 111 -3.56 13.12 -22.34
N ASP A 112 -3.71 12.02 -23.09
CA ASP A 112 -4.76 11.03 -22.85
C ASP A 112 -4.51 10.25 -21.56
N PHE A 113 -3.24 10.02 -21.24
CA PHE A 113 -2.85 9.46 -19.95
C PHE A 113 -3.31 10.35 -18.79
N TYR A 114 -2.99 11.65 -18.83
CA TYR A 114 -3.40 12.58 -17.77
C TYR A 114 -4.91 12.70 -17.65
N LYS A 115 -5.63 12.85 -18.78
CA LYS A 115 -7.11 12.88 -18.76
C LYS A 115 -7.70 11.67 -18.04
N LYS A 116 -7.21 10.45 -18.36
CA LYS A 116 -7.68 9.23 -17.72
C LYS A 116 -7.33 9.18 -16.23
N ARG A 117 -6.16 9.71 -15.79
CA ARG A 117 -5.78 9.75 -14.39
C ARG A 117 -6.63 10.76 -13.61
N VAL A 118 -6.81 11.95 -14.15
CA VAL A 118 -7.69 12.97 -13.55
C VAL A 118 -9.08 12.38 -13.29
N ILE A 119 -9.72 11.80 -14.28
CA ILE A 119 -11.06 11.22 -14.11
C ILE A 119 -11.09 10.13 -13.04
N LYS A 120 -10.12 9.21 -13.06
CA LYS A 120 -10.13 8.05 -12.16
C LYS A 120 -9.73 8.35 -10.73
N ILE A 121 -8.93 9.39 -10.51
CA ILE A 121 -8.35 9.71 -9.20
C ILE A 121 -9.04 10.92 -8.60
N PHE A 122 -9.10 12.02 -9.34
CA PHE A 122 -9.55 13.27 -8.77
C PHE A 122 -11.07 13.36 -8.58
N ILE A 123 -11.87 12.71 -9.44
CA ILE A 123 -13.33 12.76 -9.24
C ILE A 123 -13.75 12.11 -7.92
N PRO A 124 -13.43 10.83 -7.60
CA PRO A 124 -13.78 10.26 -6.32
C PRO A 124 -13.09 10.99 -5.15
N PHE A 125 -11.86 11.45 -5.34
CA PHE A 125 -11.13 12.23 -4.36
C PHE A 125 -11.82 13.56 -4.01
N TRP A 126 -12.25 14.34 -5.00
CA TRP A 126 -12.98 15.58 -4.76
C TRP A 126 -14.32 15.35 -4.09
N ILE A 127 -15.04 14.30 -4.46
CA ILE A 127 -16.30 13.94 -3.79
C ILE A 127 -16.03 13.65 -2.31
N ALA A 128 -15.03 12.84 -1.99
CA ALA A 128 -14.65 12.53 -0.63
C ALA A 128 -14.24 13.79 0.15
N LEU A 129 -13.38 14.66 -0.43
CA LEU A 129 -12.95 15.91 0.20
C LEU A 129 -14.12 16.85 0.49
N ILE A 130 -15.04 17.05 -0.47
CA ILE A 130 -16.20 17.93 -0.28
C ILE A 130 -17.07 17.39 0.85
N ILE A 131 -17.33 16.09 0.89
CA ILE A 131 -18.08 15.46 1.98
C ILE A 131 -17.40 15.71 3.33
N MET A 132 -16.07 15.55 3.41
CA MET A 132 -15.31 15.78 4.64
C MET A 132 -15.33 17.23 5.08
N PHE A 133 -15.12 18.19 4.17
CA PHE A 133 -15.21 19.62 4.51
C PHE A 133 -16.59 20.02 5.02
N ILE A 134 -17.66 19.45 4.42
CA ILE A 134 -19.02 19.69 4.88
C ILE A 134 -19.23 19.04 6.26
N ALA A 135 -18.78 17.81 6.45
CA ALA A 135 -18.92 17.11 7.73
C ALA A 135 -18.19 17.85 8.86
N ASP A 136 -16.96 18.28 8.61
CA ASP A 136 -16.19 19.08 9.57
C ASP A 136 -16.88 20.39 9.93
N ALA A 137 -17.44 21.11 8.94
CA ALA A 137 -18.14 22.36 9.19
C ALA A 137 -19.44 22.13 9.97
N VAL A 138 -20.19 21.04 9.69
CA VAL A 138 -21.51 20.81 10.30
C VAL A 138 -21.40 20.14 11.68
N PHE A 139 -20.49 19.18 11.84
CA PHE A 139 -20.44 18.36 13.05
C PHE A 139 -19.31 18.75 14.01
N MET A 140 -18.23 19.37 13.51
CA MET A 140 -17.05 19.70 14.29
C MET A 140 -16.83 21.21 14.45
N ASP A 141 -17.71 22.05 13.88
CA ASP A 141 -17.58 23.53 13.84
C ASP A 141 -16.20 24.00 13.32
N LYS A 142 -15.60 23.21 12.42
CA LYS A 142 -14.26 23.44 11.90
C LYS A 142 -14.30 24.10 10.53
N THR A 143 -13.60 25.20 10.39
CA THR A 143 -13.50 25.94 9.12
C THR A 143 -12.08 25.93 8.60
N TYR A 144 -11.95 25.96 7.29
CA TYR A 144 -10.66 25.92 6.59
C TYR A 144 -10.42 27.20 5.80
N SER A 145 -9.18 27.65 5.74
CA SER A 145 -8.81 28.76 4.86
C SER A 145 -8.98 28.37 3.39
N VAL A 146 -9.30 29.36 2.55
CA VAL A 146 -9.44 29.14 1.10
C VAL A 146 -8.16 28.55 0.50
N GLY A 147 -6.99 29.01 0.96
CA GLY A 147 -5.69 28.47 0.52
C GLY A 147 -5.52 27.00 0.87
N TYR A 148 -5.97 26.55 2.05
CA TYR A 148 -5.96 25.15 2.44
C TYR A 148 -6.89 24.31 1.55
N ILE A 149 -8.12 24.79 1.32
CA ILE A 149 -9.08 24.10 0.44
C ILE A 149 -8.49 23.92 -0.97
N ILE A 150 -7.93 24.98 -1.57
CA ILE A 150 -7.34 24.91 -2.91
C ILE A 150 -6.18 23.90 -2.95
N LYS A 151 -5.25 23.95 -1.99
CA LYS A 151 -4.14 22.99 -1.90
C LYS A 151 -4.64 21.56 -1.78
N SER A 152 -5.64 21.32 -0.94
CA SER A 152 -6.27 20.02 -0.77
C SER A 152 -6.93 19.53 -2.05
N MET A 153 -7.69 20.38 -2.75
CA MET A 153 -8.32 20.03 -4.02
C MET A 153 -7.31 19.71 -5.14
N LEU A 154 -6.10 20.26 -5.06
CA LEU A 154 -4.99 19.89 -5.96
C LEU A 154 -4.31 18.56 -5.56
N GLY A 155 -4.70 17.96 -4.45
CA GLY A 155 -4.08 16.74 -3.93
C GLY A 155 -2.70 16.98 -3.30
N PHE A 156 -2.45 18.19 -2.83
CA PHE A 156 -1.19 18.57 -2.20
C PHE A 156 -1.33 18.62 -0.68
N PHE A 157 -0.83 17.56 -0.04
CA PHE A 157 -0.80 17.39 1.42
C PHE A 157 0.65 17.29 1.88
N PRO A 158 1.29 18.42 2.19
CA PRO A 158 2.72 18.46 2.52
C PRO A 158 3.02 17.86 3.90
N THR A 159 2.06 17.85 4.81
CA THR A 159 2.23 17.36 6.17
C THR A 159 1.33 16.15 6.40
N ALA A 160 1.93 15.11 6.97
CA ALA A 160 1.20 13.97 7.52
C ALA A 160 1.06 14.18 9.04
N ASP A 161 0.52 15.32 9.46
CA ASP A 161 0.32 15.62 10.89
C ASP A 161 -0.79 14.72 11.45
N GLY A 162 -0.33 13.58 11.82
CA GLY A 162 -0.98 12.32 11.97
C GLY A 162 -2.27 12.23 12.75
N PHE A 163 -2.62 13.11 13.65
CA PHE A 163 -3.74 12.85 14.55
C PHE A 163 -4.68 14.04 14.75
N GLY A 164 -4.38 15.17 14.12
CA GLY A 164 -5.16 16.38 14.27
C GLY A 164 -5.92 16.82 13.03
N ASP A 165 -5.72 16.17 11.88
CA ASP A 165 -6.32 16.58 10.61
C ASP A 165 -7.08 15.40 9.97
N VAL A 166 -8.30 15.68 9.52
CA VAL A 166 -9.15 14.73 8.77
C VAL A 166 -8.45 14.18 7.52
N ASN A 167 -7.47 14.91 7.01
CA ASN A 167 -6.73 14.56 5.80
C ASN A 167 -5.39 13.86 6.06
N SER A 168 -5.10 13.43 7.27
CA SER A 168 -3.80 12.85 7.66
C SER A 168 -3.27 11.75 6.73
N PRO A 169 -4.04 10.78 6.26
CA PRO A 169 -3.54 9.76 5.36
C PRO A 169 -3.28 10.25 3.93
N PHE A 170 -3.74 11.46 3.55
CA PHE A 170 -3.70 11.93 2.16
C PHE A 170 -2.32 12.34 1.65
N TRP A 171 -1.28 12.34 2.50
CA TRP A 171 0.10 12.48 2.06
C TRP A 171 0.45 11.50 0.92
N TYR A 172 -0.10 10.28 0.94
CA TYR A 172 0.10 9.29 -0.12
C TYR A 172 -0.45 9.76 -1.47
N ILE A 173 -1.56 10.51 -1.49
CA ILE A 173 -2.13 11.07 -2.73
C ILE A 173 -1.13 12.01 -3.39
N THR A 174 -0.50 12.90 -2.62
CA THR A 174 0.56 13.78 -3.12
C THR A 174 1.68 12.97 -3.77
N TRP A 175 2.13 11.90 -3.08
CA TRP A 175 3.21 11.05 -3.56
C TRP A 175 2.83 10.26 -4.82
N MET A 176 1.64 9.72 -4.85
CA MET A 176 1.07 9.04 -6.01
C MET A 176 0.93 9.97 -7.23
N ILE A 177 0.44 11.20 -7.02
CA ILE A 177 0.32 12.20 -8.07
C ILE A 177 1.69 12.53 -8.66
N MET A 178 2.72 12.70 -7.84
CA MET A 178 4.10 12.93 -8.29
C MET A 178 4.55 11.83 -9.27
N PHE A 179 4.36 10.55 -8.92
CA PHE A 179 4.67 9.46 -9.83
C PHE A 179 3.85 9.50 -11.11
N TYR A 180 2.57 9.85 -11.04
CA TYR A 180 1.72 9.91 -12.23
C TYR A 180 2.03 11.10 -13.14
N LEU A 181 2.53 12.19 -12.60
CA LEU A 181 3.03 13.31 -13.40
C LEU A 181 4.33 12.97 -14.11
N LEU A 182 5.24 12.29 -13.42
CA LEU A 182 6.56 11.96 -13.98
C LEU A 182 6.53 10.77 -14.93
N TYR A 183 5.71 9.75 -14.63
CA TYR A 183 5.72 8.48 -15.36
C TYR A 183 5.62 8.63 -16.88
N PRO A 184 4.63 9.32 -17.48
CA PRO A 184 4.51 9.40 -18.94
C PRO A 184 5.60 10.23 -19.59
N LEU A 185 6.31 11.07 -18.83
CA LEU A 185 7.42 11.90 -19.33
C LEU A 185 8.72 11.12 -19.46
N VAL A 186 8.90 10.09 -18.60
CA VAL A 186 10.13 9.29 -18.55
C VAL A 186 9.90 7.83 -18.97
N PHE A 187 8.73 7.50 -19.51
CA PHE A 187 8.43 6.15 -19.94
C PHE A 187 9.00 5.83 -21.33
N PHE A 188 9.93 4.88 -21.37
CA PHE A 188 10.54 4.33 -22.58
C PHE A 188 9.98 2.93 -22.85
N LYS A 189 9.15 2.79 -23.87
CA LYS A 189 8.49 1.52 -24.21
C LYS A 189 9.49 0.38 -24.46
N ASP A 190 10.60 0.68 -25.11
CA ASP A 190 11.61 -0.33 -25.47
C ASP A 190 12.56 -0.65 -24.31
N LYS A 191 12.66 0.22 -23.32
CA LYS A 191 13.53 0.09 -22.17
C LYS A 191 12.80 0.44 -20.86
N PRO A 192 11.73 -0.30 -20.48
CA PRO A 192 10.97 0.01 -19.26
C PRO A 192 11.82 0.01 -17.99
N TRP A 193 12.85 -0.85 -17.95
CA TRP A 193 13.81 -0.89 -16.84
C TRP A 193 14.55 0.45 -16.64
N LEU A 194 14.87 1.16 -17.75
CA LEU A 194 15.50 2.48 -17.66
C LEU A 194 14.53 3.52 -17.07
N SER A 195 13.25 3.46 -17.47
CA SER A 195 12.19 4.29 -16.87
C SER A 195 12.06 4.06 -15.37
N ALA A 196 12.16 2.79 -14.94
CA ALA A 196 12.13 2.43 -13.53
C ALA A 196 13.30 3.05 -12.74
N ILE A 197 14.52 2.96 -13.28
CA ILE A 197 15.72 3.54 -12.65
C ILE A 197 15.58 5.06 -12.54
N ILE A 198 15.21 5.74 -13.63
CA ILE A 198 15.06 7.20 -13.64
C ILE A 198 14.02 7.64 -12.60
N LEU A 199 12.85 6.99 -12.54
CA LEU A 199 11.82 7.32 -11.56
C LEU A 199 12.27 7.05 -10.13
N ALA A 200 12.95 5.94 -9.87
CA ALA A 200 13.50 5.64 -8.55
C ALA A 200 14.49 6.71 -8.10
N VAL A 201 15.40 7.13 -8.99
CA VAL A 201 16.39 8.18 -8.71
C VAL A 201 15.69 9.51 -8.44
N ILE A 202 14.75 9.95 -9.30
CA ILE A 202 14.03 11.20 -9.11
C ILE A 202 13.24 11.17 -7.78
N ALA A 203 12.51 10.10 -7.50
CA ALA A 203 11.74 9.98 -6.26
C ALA A 203 12.64 9.98 -5.01
N THR A 204 13.79 9.33 -5.09
CA THR A 204 14.78 9.33 -3.99
C THR A 204 15.37 10.73 -3.78
N ILE A 205 15.69 11.45 -4.84
CA ILE A 205 16.17 12.84 -4.76
C ILE A 205 15.10 13.73 -4.13
N ILE A 206 13.86 13.69 -4.63
CA ILE A 206 12.73 14.48 -4.10
C ILE A 206 12.53 14.18 -2.62
N GLY A 207 12.48 12.90 -2.23
CA GLY A 207 12.27 12.49 -0.84
C GLY A 207 13.44 12.87 0.07
N THR A 208 14.69 12.74 -0.39
CA THR A 208 15.89 13.01 0.43
C THR A 208 16.13 14.50 0.65
N PHE A 209 15.99 15.30 -0.39
CA PHE A 209 16.30 16.73 -0.35
C PHE A 209 15.09 17.61 -0.03
N ASN A 210 13.93 17.03 0.24
CA ASN A 210 12.71 17.75 0.58
C ASN A 210 12.37 18.90 -0.38
N ILE A 211 12.53 18.66 -1.69
CA ILE A 211 12.49 19.69 -2.75
C ILE A 211 11.17 20.49 -2.75
N PHE A 212 10.07 19.88 -2.33
CA PHE A 212 8.74 20.52 -2.30
C PHE A 212 8.33 20.98 -0.90
N ASP A 213 9.28 21.06 0.02
CA ASP A 213 9.00 21.37 1.43
C ASP A 213 7.79 20.58 1.96
N LEU A 214 7.84 19.28 1.72
CA LEU A 214 6.79 18.36 2.11
C LEU A 214 6.70 18.19 3.65
N GLY A 215 7.15 19.14 4.45
CA GLY A 215 7.08 19.15 5.91
C GLY A 215 7.95 18.07 6.59
N SER A 216 7.47 17.47 7.67
CA SER A 216 8.16 16.40 8.41
C SER A 216 8.21 15.04 7.65
N ASN A 217 8.48 15.05 6.39
CA ASN A 217 8.19 14.01 5.40
C ASN A 217 9.13 12.83 5.34
N TRP A 218 9.48 12.29 6.46
CA TRP A 218 10.10 10.99 6.52
C TRP A 218 9.27 9.89 5.82
N LEU A 219 7.93 9.99 5.79
CA LEU A 219 7.05 9.02 5.15
C LEU A 219 7.31 8.87 3.64
N HIS A 220 7.45 9.95 2.89
CA HIS A 220 7.73 9.89 1.44
C HIS A 220 9.07 9.22 1.14
N ARG A 221 10.07 9.37 2.02
CA ARG A 221 11.39 8.74 1.88
C ARG A 221 11.34 7.22 1.94
N LEU A 222 10.34 6.68 2.63
CA LEU A 222 10.18 5.23 2.80
C LEU A 222 9.60 4.55 1.55
N HIS A 223 9.03 5.32 0.60
CA HIS A 223 8.25 4.78 -0.51
C HIS A 223 8.77 5.20 -1.89
N THR A 224 10.08 5.44 -2.04
CA THR A 224 10.65 6.01 -3.28
C THR A 224 10.80 5.01 -4.42
N VAL A 225 10.94 3.71 -4.14
CA VAL A 225 11.30 2.71 -5.16
C VAL A 225 10.16 1.73 -5.50
N ALA A 226 9.12 1.64 -4.68
CA ALA A 226 8.06 0.65 -4.86
C ALA A 226 7.36 0.75 -6.22
N PHE A 227 7.05 1.96 -6.69
CA PHE A 227 6.46 2.19 -8.01
C PHE A 227 7.37 1.68 -9.14
N SER A 228 8.66 1.99 -9.05
CA SER A 228 9.67 1.58 -10.01
C SER A 228 9.85 0.06 -10.06
N MET A 229 9.75 -0.61 -8.92
CA MET A 229 9.76 -2.08 -8.87
C MET A 229 8.55 -2.69 -9.58
N GLY A 230 7.39 -2.03 -9.53
CA GLY A 230 6.21 -2.44 -10.32
C GLY A 230 6.49 -2.37 -11.83
N ILE A 231 7.19 -1.33 -12.29
CA ILE A 231 7.62 -1.23 -13.70
C ILE A 231 8.56 -2.38 -14.06
N ILE A 232 9.53 -2.70 -13.19
CA ILE A 232 10.46 -3.83 -13.40
C ILE A 232 9.70 -5.15 -13.52
N LEU A 233 8.75 -5.41 -12.61
CA LEU A 233 7.94 -6.63 -12.71
C LEU A 233 7.17 -6.70 -14.03
N ALA A 234 6.56 -5.59 -14.48
CA ALA A 234 5.86 -5.55 -15.75
C ALA A 234 6.79 -5.83 -16.94
N TRP A 235 8.02 -5.31 -16.89
CA TRP A 235 9.04 -5.59 -17.89
C TRP A 235 9.48 -7.06 -17.89
N LEU A 236 9.72 -7.66 -16.72
CA LEU A 236 10.10 -9.07 -16.59
C LEU A 236 9.00 -10.02 -17.08
N LEU A 237 7.73 -9.63 -16.88
CA LEU A 237 6.57 -10.41 -17.33
C LEU A 237 6.09 -10.02 -18.73
N GLN A 238 6.83 -9.21 -19.48
CA GLN A 238 6.50 -8.86 -20.86
C GLN A 238 6.75 -10.07 -21.78
N VAL A 239 5.75 -10.41 -22.58
CA VAL A 239 5.87 -11.36 -23.67
C VAL A 239 5.84 -10.57 -24.96
N LYS A 240 6.89 -10.66 -25.77
CA LYS A 240 6.92 -10.11 -27.10
C LYS A 240 6.23 -11.08 -28.06
N GLU A 241 5.65 -10.53 -29.11
CA GLU A 241 4.95 -11.34 -30.13
C GLU A 241 5.90 -12.36 -30.75
N GLY A 242 5.51 -13.64 -30.72
CA GLY A 242 6.33 -14.73 -31.24
C GLY A 242 7.46 -15.23 -30.32
N GLU A 243 7.70 -14.60 -29.16
CA GLU A 243 8.74 -15.02 -28.22
C GLU A 243 8.15 -15.72 -26.99
N LYS A 244 8.88 -16.72 -26.49
CA LYS A 244 8.59 -17.34 -25.18
C LYS A 244 9.38 -16.60 -24.10
N ASN A 245 8.72 -16.23 -23.01
CA ASN A 245 9.39 -15.65 -21.86
C ASN A 245 9.80 -16.78 -20.88
N ARG A 246 11.09 -17.12 -20.87
CA ARG A 246 11.63 -18.18 -20.01
C ARG A 246 11.37 -17.96 -18.53
N PHE A 247 11.34 -16.71 -18.08
CA PHE A 247 11.05 -16.37 -16.68
C PHE A 247 9.61 -16.73 -16.31
N ILE A 248 8.65 -16.42 -17.20
CA ILE A 248 7.24 -16.81 -17.02
C ILE A 248 7.09 -18.33 -17.02
N GLU A 249 7.73 -19.03 -17.97
CA GLU A 249 7.68 -20.49 -18.06
C GLU A 249 8.24 -21.12 -16.79
N TYR A 250 9.37 -20.66 -16.29
CA TYR A 250 9.98 -21.14 -15.05
C TYR A 250 9.05 -20.96 -13.84
N ILE A 251 8.45 -19.77 -13.67
CA ILE A 251 7.52 -19.52 -12.57
C ILE A 251 6.29 -20.42 -12.66
N LYS A 252 5.73 -20.58 -13.88
CA LYS A 252 4.57 -21.47 -14.10
C LYS A 252 4.93 -22.92 -13.76
N ASP A 253 6.04 -23.41 -14.27
CA ASP A 253 6.51 -24.75 -13.99
C ASP A 253 6.73 -24.98 -12.48
N PHE A 254 7.42 -24.05 -11.83
CA PHE A 254 7.62 -24.11 -10.38
C PHE A 254 6.28 -24.09 -9.62
N ARG A 255 5.34 -23.18 -9.94
CA ARG A 255 4.03 -23.11 -9.31
C ARG A 255 3.21 -24.37 -9.49
N ASP A 256 3.23 -24.95 -10.71
CA ASP A 256 2.32 -26.01 -11.10
C ASP A 256 2.90 -27.40 -10.82
N ASN A 257 4.21 -27.59 -10.93
CA ASN A 257 4.87 -28.90 -10.92
C ASN A 257 5.78 -29.15 -9.70
N SER A 258 6.17 -28.12 -8.91
CA SER A 258 7.13 -28.30 -7.80
C SER A 258 6.58 -29.02 -6.57
N LYS A 259 5.35 -29.59 -6.63
CA LYS A 259 4.70 -30.29 -5.52
C LYS A 259 4.83 -29.49 -4.19
N ASP A 260 5.64 -30.02 -3.25
CA ASP A 260 5.76 -29.49 -1.90
C ASP A 260 6.71 -28.29 -1.80
N MET A 261 7.66 -28.12 -2.74
CA MET A 261 8.65 -27.05 -2.68
C MET A 261 8.02 -25.64 -2.69
N LYS A 262 6.95 -25.44 -3.44
CA LYS A 262 6.22 -24.15 -3.44
C LYS A 262 5.63 -23.81 -2.06
N TYR A 263 5.14 -24.80 -1.30
CA TYR A 263 4.60 -24.58 0.04
C TYR A 263 5.71 -24.25 1.04
N ILE A 264 6.89 -24.85 0.86
CA ILE A 264 8.09 -24.49 1.64
C ILE A 264 8.47 -23.04 1.36
N VAL A 265 8.49 -22.62 0.08
CA VAL A 265 8.78 -21.22 -0.28
C VAL A 265 7.72 -20.29 0.32
N ILE A 266 6.44 -20.62 0.21
CA ILE A 266 5.34 -19.83 0.80
C ILE A 266 5.53 -19.72 2.32
N ALA A 267 5.84 -20.81 3.01
CA ALA A 267 6.08 -20.82 4.46
C ALA A 267 7.28 -19.94 4.84
N ILE A 268 8.38 -20.02 4.08
CA ILE A 268 9.55 -19.14 4.28
C ILE A 268 9.15 -17.67 4.09
N MET A 269 8.38 -17.34 3.03
CA MET A 269 7.94 -15.97 2.80
C MET A 269 7.03 -15.46 3.93
N PHE A 270 6.13 -16.29 4.47
CA PHE A 270 5.35 -15.93 5.66
C PHE A 270 6.23 -15.71 6.89
N ALA A 271 7.24 -16.56 7.11
CA ALA A 271 8.20 -16.38 8.21
C ALA A 271 8.98 -15.06 8.05
N VAL A 272 9.39 -14.71 6.83
CA VAL A 272 10.04 -13.43 6.52
C VAL A 272 9.10 -12.26 6.81
N VAL A 273 7.84 -12.31 6.35
CA VAL A 273 6.84 -11.28 6.64
C VAL A 273 6.66 -11.13 8.15
N PHE A 274 6.45 -12.23 8.87
CA PHE A 274 6.23 -12.22 10.31
C PHE A 274 7.42 -11.66 11.08
N TYR A 275 8.63 -12.10 10.73
CA TYR A 275 9.86 -11.66 11.39
C TYR A 275 10.18 -10.19 11.13
N LEU A 276 10.09 -9.75 9.87
CA LEU A 276 10.42 -8.37 9.51
C LEU A 276 9.36 -7.37 9.97
N SER A 277 8.09 -7.76 10.00
CA SER A 277 7.03 -6.85 10.47
C SER A 277 7.18 -6.45 11.93
N GLN A 278 7.79 -7.27 12.78
CA GLN A 278 8.13 -6.88 14.16
C GLN A 278 9.16 -5.74 14.24
N ARG A 279 9.78 -5.38 13.14
CA ARG A 279 10.94 -4.50 13.07
C ARG A 279 10.74 -3.28 12.16
N THR A 280 9.57 -3.18 11.54
CA THR A 280 9.15 -2.00 10.77
C THR A 280 8.46 -0.99 11.71
N GLY A 281 8.62 0.30 11.41
CA GLY A 281 7.90 1.38 12.10
C GLY A 281 8.47 1.77 13.47
N ALA A 282 9.47 1.07 13.99
CA ALA A 282 9.99 1.33 15.33
C ALA A 282 11.48 1.69 15.39
N GLY A 283 12.15 1.86 14.24
CA GLY A 283 13.60 2.14 14.23
C GLY A 283 14.43 1.06 14.93
N SER A 284 13.97 -0.16 14.95
CA SER A 284 14.35 -1.16 15.94
C SER A 284 15.45 -2.14 15.50
N TRP A 285 16.24 -1.79 14.46
CA TRP A 285 17.44 -2.56 14.08
C TRP A 285 18.74 -1.76 14.29
N PRO A 286 19.22 -1.59 15.54
CA PRO A 286 20.43 -0.79 15.81
C PRO A 286 21.64 -1.27 15.01
N ALA A 287 21.82 -2.60 14.87
CA ALA A 287 22.95 -3.16 14.16
C ALA A 287 22.90 -2.87 12.65
N LEU A 288 21.73 -3.00 12.02
CA LEU A 288 21.59 -2.73 10.59
C LEU A 288 21.60 -1.24 10.28
N THR A 289 21.03 -0.43 11.15
CA THR A 289 21.08 1.03 11.09
C THR A 289 22.53 1.54 11.23
N ALA A 290 23.32 0.92 12.10
CA ALA A 290 24.76 1.24 12.24
C ALA A 290 25.57 0.91 10.97
N ILE A 291 25.21 -0.15 10.24
CA ILE A 291 25.89 -0.55 9.00
C ILE A 291 25.45 0.32 7.82
N LEU A 292 24.16 0.61 7.68
CA LEU A 292 23.59 1.33 6.53
C LEU A 292 23.44 2.83 6.75
N GLY A 293 23.76 3.32 7.92
CA GLY A 293 23.92 4.74 8.25
C GLY A 293 22.65 5.56 8.48
N GLN A 294 21.45 5.11 8.06
CA GLN A 294 20.19 5.83 8.29
C GLN A 294 18.99 4.89 8.39
N GLY A 295 18.14 5.09 9.41
CA GLY A 295 16.95 4.28 9.66
C GLY A 295 15.97 4.16 8.49
N PHE A 296 15.86 5.19 7.64
CA PHE A 296 14.95 5.16 6.48
C PHE A 296 15.28 4.09 5.45
N PHE A 297 16.55 3.89 5.11
CA PHE A 297 16.93 2.88 4.12
C PHE A 297 16.66 1.48 4.62
N VAL A 298 16.88 1.25 5.90
CA VAL A 298 16.59 -0.05 6.51
C VAL A 298 15.11 -0.31 6.51
N GLU A 299 14.32 0.67 6.90
CA GLU A 299 12.86 0.55 6.95
C GLU A 299 12.28 0.37 5.54
N GLN A 300 12.74 1.15 4.56
CA GLN A 300 12.35 0.98 3.17
C GLN A 300 12.73 -0.41 2.64
N LEU A 301 13.94 -0.90 2.94
CA LEU A 301 14.37 -2.22 2.53
C LEU A 301 13.48 -3.33 3.13
N MET A 302 13.19 -3.25 4.42
CA MET A 302 12.30 -4.21 5.07
C MET A 302 10.89 -4.19 4.48
N SER A 303 10.32 -3.00 4.25
CA SER A 303 9.01 -2.85 3.62
C SER A 303 8.98 -3.47 2.22
N ILE A 304 10.02 -3.23 1.42
CA ILE A 304 10.16 -3.82 0.08
C ILE A 304 10.26 -5.35 0.16
N VAL A 305 11.07 -5.88 1.06
CA VAL A 305 11.19 -7.34 1.21
C VAL A 305 9.86 -7.97 1.60
N ILE A 306 9.11 -7.35 2.51
CA ILE A 306 7.77 -7.82 2.88
C ILE A 306 6.80 -7.72 1.68
N MET A 307 6.81 -6.61 0.95
CA MET A 307 6.00 -6.41 -0.26
C MET A 307 6.30 -7.50 -1.31
N LEU A 308 7.57 -7.80 -1.56
CA LEU A 308 7.98 -8.84 -2.48
C LEU A 308 7.61 -10.24 -1.98
N ALA A 309 7.75 -10.50 -0.68
CA ALA A 309 7.35 -11.77 -0.08
C ALA A 309 5.84 -12.01 -0.29
N PHE A 310 4.99 -11.02 -0.04
CA PHE A 310 3.57 -11.12 -0.37
C PHE A 310 3.33 -11.34 -1.85
N THR A 311 4.06 -10.64 -2.71
CA THR A 311 3.94 -10.81 -4.17
C THR A 311 4.27 -12.25 -4.58
N VAL A 312 5.33 -12.85 -4.04
CA VAL A 312 5.71 -14.25 -4.30
C VAL A 312 4.64 -15.21 -3.77
N ILE A 313 4.15 -15.01 -2.55
CA ILE A 313 3.06 -15.83 -1.98
C ILE A 313 1.85 -15.83 -2.92
N PHE A 314 1.43 -14.65 -3.40
CA PHE A 314 0.25 -14.50 -4.24
C PHE A 314 0.44 -15.04 -5.66
N ILE A 315 1.67 -15.07 -6.17
CA ILE A 315 2.01 -15.72 -7.44
C ILE A 315 1.95 -17.25 -7.31
N LEU A 316 2.44 -17.80 -6.20
CA LEU A 316 2.58 -19.24 -6.01
C LEU A 316 1.33 -19.94 -5.49
N LYS A 317 0.45 -19.21 -4.77
CA LYS A 317 -0.79 -19.79 -4.23
C LYS A 317 -1.74 -20.19 -5.36
N LYS A 318 -2.49 -21.29 -5.13
CA LYS A 318 -3.55 -21.77 -6.02
C LYS A 318 -4.96 -21.54 -5.47
N ILE A 319 -5.10 -20.57 -4.61
CA ILE A 319 -6.35 -20.22 -3.94
C ILE A 319 -6.60 -18.73 -4.14
N ASP A 320 -7.78 -18.35 -4.60
CA ASP A 320 -8.23 -16.96 -4.76
C ASP A 320 -9.18 -16.60 -3.61
N SER A 321 -9.08 -15.38 -3.10
CA SER A 321 -9.97 -14.83 -2.11
C SER A 321 -10.91 -13.79 -2.72
N LYS A 322 -12.20 -14.08 -2.74
CA LYS A 322 -13.21 -13.09 -3.18
C LYS A 322 -13.23 -11.87 -2.26
N PHE A 323 -12.98 -12.08 -0.97
CA PHE A 323 -12.90 -11.01 0.02
C PHE A 323 -11.77 -10.02 -0.32
N LEU A 324 -10.54 -10.51 -0.49
CA LEU A 324 -9.43 -9.65 -0.87
C LEU A 324 -9.65 -9.01 -2.24
N THR A 325 -10.21 -9.74 -3.20
CA THR A 325 -10.53 -9.20 -4.53
C THR A 325 -11.51 -8.03 -4.43
N MET A 326 -12.57 -8.15 -3.61
CA MET A 326 -13.55 -7.09 -3.39
C MET A 326 -12.88 -5.82 -2.83
N TYR A 327 -12.11 -5.96 -1.75
CA TYR A 327 -11.37 -4.83 -1.18
C TYR A 327 -10.35 -4.25 -2.17
N GLY A 328 -9.75 -5.07 -3.01
CA GLY A 328 -8.81 -4.61 -4.03
C GLY A 328 -9.45 -3.89 -5.21
N VAL A 329 -10.71 -4.20 -5.54
CA VAL A 329 -11.46 -3.44 -6.55
C VAL A 329 -11.81 -2.04 -6.02
N TYR A 330 -12.23 -1.95 -4.76
CA TYR A 330 -12.64 -0.70 -4.10
C TYR A 330 -11.56 -0.10 -3.21
N PHE A 331 -10.28 -0.49 -3.37
CA PHE A 331 -9.22 -0.09 -2.45
C PHE A 331 -9.06 1.43 -2.33
N TYR A 332 -9.26 2.15 -3.43
CA TYR A 332 -9.12 3.59 -3.46
C TYR A 332 -10.28 4.30 -2.74
N ASP A 333 -11.50 3.82 -2.95
CA ASP A 333 -12.68 4.37 -2.27
C ASP A 333 -12.59 4.13 -0.76
N VAL A 334 -12.21 2.91 -0.34
CA VAL A 334 -11.95 2.60 1.08
C VAL A 334 -10.83 3.48 1.64
N TYR A 335 -9.74 3.67 0.86
CA TYR A 335 -8.65 4.54 1.27
C TYR A 335 -9.11 5.99 1.51
N LEU A 336 -9.99 6.52 0.69
CA LEU A 336 -10.48 7.89 0.84
C LEU A 336 -11.36 8.11 2.06
N ILE A 337 -12.13 7.11 2.48
CA ILE A 337 -13.16 7.27 3.51
C ILE A 337 -12.81 6.63 4.87
N HIS A 338 -11.82 5.73 4.93
CA HIS A 338 -11.58 4.95 6.16
C HIS A 338 -11.19 5.81 7.36
N TRP A 339 -10.36 6.83 7.17
CA TRP A 339 -9.88 7.67 8.25
C TRP A 339 -10.98 8.51 8.89
N PRO A 340 -11.79 9.29 8.14
CA PRO A 340 -12.89 10.05 8.73
C PRO A 340 -14.00 9.18 9.35
N LEU A 341 -14.09 7.90 8.97
CA LEU A 341 -15.03 6.96 9.59
C LEU A 341 -14.52 6.39 10.93
N MET A 342 -13.24 6.53 11.23
CA MET A 342 -12.62 6.07 12.48
C MET A 342 -12.37 7.22 13.48
N ALA A 343 -12.27 8.46 13.02
CA ALA A 343 -12.04 9.65 13.82
C ALA A 343 -13.33 10.19 14.43
#